data_00be323e5ad1082b6dee8ef4047f013b
#
_entry.id   00be323e5ad1082b6dee8ef4047f013b
#
_cell.length_a   1.000
_cell.length_b   1.000
_cell.length_c   1.000
_cell.angle_alpha   90.00
_cell.angle_beta   90.00
_cell.angle_gamma   90.00
#
_symmetry.space_group_name_H-M   'P 1'
#
loop_
_entity.id
_entity.type
_entity.pdbx_description
1 polymer ?
#
loop_
_entity_poly.entity_id
_entity_poly.type
_entity_poly.pdbx_seq_one_letter_code
_entity_poly.pdbx_strand_id
1 'polypeptide(L)'
;MRLAPLPIPTRVYRGENVDSYSRRHAARNHCAPSDVDRALREHGILITKARLHPVRLQAWRALGRLRATAFTTPERILDEEVTERALCRHCTRGERARGRLPELGMVCLRHRRWLGSPQVDLHGYHPALVAERQFRHHLAARNVLHDSLPMLIGRDCANPAIIGHNEIAHRRDRTSINDPWALTYPEQVKIARLLTRPTFLGIVTDPDVDETQRHTLATREVEKIIPARDDAHPWRATNRVWTATTHLTARRRDARIHGTPIRDTYYNILRLI
;
A
#
# COMPACT_ATOMS: atom_id res chain seq x y z
N MET A 1 -21.87 19.98 25.72
CA MET A 1 -22.85 18.85 25.64
C MET A 1 -22.07 17.54 25.58
N ARG A 2 -22.35 16.55 26.44
CA ARG A 2 -21.75 15.23 26.35
C ARG A 2 -22.60 14.36 25.41
N LEU A 3 -22.01 13.84 24.34
CA LEU A 3 -22.66 12.86 23.49
C LEU A 3 -22.91 11.57 24.28
N ALA A 4 -24.15 11.13 24.36
CA ALA A 4 -24.46 9.80 24.86
C ALA A 4 -24.00 8.74 23.86
N PRO A 5 -23.36 7.68 24.32
CA PRO A 5 -22.96 6.57 23.43
C PRO A 5 -24.19 5.85 22.88
N LEU A 6 -24.04 5.26 21.70
CA LEU A 6 -25.04 4.38 21.14
C LEU A 6 -25.18 3.11 22.01
N PRO A 7 -26.42 2.58 22.18
CA PRO A 7 -26.70 1.52 23.14
C PRO A 7 -25.89 0.24 22.95
N ILE A 8 -25.75 -0.23 21.71
CA ILE A 8 -25.10 -1.49 21.41
C ILE A 8 -23.62 -1.26 21.04
N PRO A 9 -22.66 -1.64 21.88
CA PRO A 9 -21.26 -1.40 21.63
C PRO A 9 -20.75 -2.19 20.43
N THR A 10 -19.81 -1.61 19.68
CA THR A 10 -19.14 -2.25 18.55
C THR A 10 -17.65 -2.18 18.74
N ARG A 11 -16.97 -3.32 18.58
CA ARG A 11 -15.50 -3.37 18.64
C ARG A 11 -14.91 -2.63 17.44
N VAL A 12 -13.93 -1.75 17.68
CA VAL A 12 -13.06 -1.19 16.64
C VAL A 12 -11.91 -2.17 16.38
N TYR A 13 -11.56 -2.35 15.11
CA TYR A 13 -10.42 -3.18 14.70
C TYR A 13 -9.17 -2.32 14.50
N ARG A 14 -7.99 -2.92 14.68
CA ARG A 14 -6.72 -2.22 14.47
C ARG A 14 -6.64 -1.70 13.03
N GLY A 15 -6.40 -0.40 12.88
CA GLY A 15 -6.31 0.26 11.58
C GLY A 15 -7.65 0.49 10.87
N GLU A 16 -8.76 0.14 11.50
CA GLU A 16 -10.08 0.41 10.94
C GLU A 16 -10.33 1.92 10.84
N ASN A 17 -10.84 2.37 9.70
CA ASN A 17 -11.20 3.77 9.51
C ASN A 17 -12.59 4.10 10.10
N VAL A 18 -12.85 5.40 10.27
CA VAL A 18 -14.09 5.88 10.85
C VAL A 18 -15.32 5.51 10.04
N ASP A 19 -15.23 5.48 8.70
CA ASP A 19 -16.38 5.16 7.85
C ASP A 19 -16.76 3.69 7.90
N SER A 20 -15.76 2.79 7.98
CA SER A 20 -16.00 1.37 8.19
C SER A 20 -16.62 1.12 9.55
N TYR A 21 -16.05 1.73 10.59
CA TYR A 21 -16.57 1.61 11.95
C TYR A 21 -17.97 2.17 12.08
N SER A 22 -18.21 3.39 11.58
CA SER A 22 -19.53 4.04 11.68
C SER A 22 -20.64 3.22 11.04
N ARG A 23 -20.37 2.63 9.86
CA ARG A 23 -21.34 1.72 9.21
C ARG A 23 -21.69 0.51 10.07
N ARG A 24 -20.68 -0.15 10.65
CA ARG A 24 -20.90 -1.33 11.49
C ARG A 24 -21.58 -0.96 12.82
N HIS A 25 -21.16 0.15 13.41
CA HIS A 25 -21.69 0.63 14.69
C HIS A 25 -23.14 1.10 14.56
N ALA A 26 -23.45 1.88 13.52
CA ALA A 26 -24.81 2.30 13.22
C ALA A 26 -25.72 1.11 12.89
N ALA A 27 -25.28 0.20 12.02
CA ALA A 27 -26.05 -0.99 11.67
C ALA A 27 -26.40 -1.86 12.88
N ARG A 28 -25.48 -2.02 13.84
CA ARG A 28 -25.76 -2.73 15.11
C ARG A 28 -26.79 -2.00 15.97
N ASN A 29 -26.88 -0.70 15.84
CA ASN A 29 -27.84 0.13 16.55
C ASN A 29 -29.10 0.45 15.70
N HIS A 30 -29.33 -0.33 14.64
CA HIS A 30 -30.52 -0.23 13.77
C HIS A 30 -30.71 1.15 13.14
N CYS A 31 -29.63 1.87 12.82
CA CYS A 31 -29.65 3.15 12.15
C CYS A 31 -28.61 3.24 11.02
N ALA A 32 -28.73 4.24 10.15
CA ALA A 32 -27.73 4.52 9.13
C ALA A 32 -26.68 5.53 9.64
N PRO A 33 -25.40 5.44 9.22
CA PRO A 33 -24.36 6.42 9.59
C PRO A 33 -24.73 7.85 9.18
N SER A 34 -25.41 8.00 8.03
CA SER A 34 -25.92 9.28 7.54
C SER A 34 -26.91 9.94 8.49
N ASP A 35 -27.75 9.15 9.15
CA ASP A 35 -28.76 9.66 10.08
C ASP A 35 -28.10 10.16 11.37
N VAL A 36 -27.09 9.41 11.84
CA VAL A 36 -26.28 9.83 12.99
C VAL A 36 -25.50 11.11 12.66
N ASP A 37 -24.80 11.17 11.51
CA ASP A 37 -24.07 12.37 11.08
C ASP A 37 -25.01 13.56 10.85
N ARG A 38 -26.26 13.35 10.39
CA ARG A 38 -27.29 14.38 10.25
C ARG A 38 -27.70 14.91 11.61
N ALA A 39 -28.09 14.05 12.54
CA ALA A 39 -28.44 14.44 13.90
C ALA A 39 -27.31 15.22 14.60
N LEU A 40 -26.05 14.82 14.43
CA LEU A 40 -24.91 15.55 14.95
C LEU A 40 -24.77 16.96 14.35
N ARG A 41 -25.13 17.15 13.07
CA ARG A 41 -25.15 18.49 12.43
C ARG A 41 -26.29 19.33 12.94
N GLU A 42 -27.51 18.79 13.04
CA GLU A 42 -28.69 19.48 13.57
C GLU A 42 -28.46 19.97 14.99
N HIS A 43 -27.68 19.26 15.78
CA HIS A 43 -27.29 19.66 17.14
C HIS A 43 -25.99 20.52 17.18
N GLY A 44 -25.49 21.00 16.04
CA GLY A 44 -24.33 21.89 15.97
C GLY A 44 -22.98 21.25 16.33
N ILE A 45 -22.91 19.92 16.41
CA ILE A 45 -21.67 19.18 16.77
C ILE A 45 -20.78 19.01 15.55
N LEU A 46 -21.36 18.65 14.38
CA LEU A 46 -20.62 18.55 13.12
C LEU A 46 -20.82 19.80 12.29
N ILE A 47 -19.72 20.50 12.00
CA ILE A 47 -19.68 21.73 11.19
C ILE A 47 -19.30 21.47 9.73
N THR A 48 -18.93 20.25 9.38
CA THR A 48 -18.38 19.88 8.06
C THR A 48 -18.84 18.50 7.63
N LYS A 49 -18.83 18.28 6.30
CA LYS A 49 -19.04 16.96 5.68
C LYS A 49 -17.74 16.17 5.50
N ALA A 50 -16.59 16.76 5.82
CA ALA A 50 -15.28 16.13 5.62
C ALA A 50 -15.14 14.85 6.46
N ARG A 51 -14.83 13.74 5.78
CA ARG A 51 -14.83 12.39 6.36
C ARG A 51 -13.82 12.22 7.50
N LEU A 52 -12.67 12.87 7.39
CA LEU A 52 -11.55 12.76 8.35
C LEU A 52 -11.43 13.97 9.28
N HIS A 53 -12.45 14.85 9.29
CA HIS A 53 -12.40 16.03 10.16
C HIS A 53 -12.30 15.62 11.64
N PRO A 54 -11.41 16.23 12.43
CA PRO A 54 -11.18 15.85 13.85
C PRO A 54 -12.45 15.80 14.70
N VAL A 55 -13.37 16.73 14.49
CA VAL A 55 -14.67 16.77 15.21
C VAL A 55 -15.50 15.53 14.90
N ARG A 56 -15.55 15.07 13.64
CA ARG A 56 -16.27 13.85 13.27
C ARG A 56 -15.62 12.61 13.89
N LEU A 57 -14.29 12.53 13.87
CA LEU A 57 -13.55 11.43 14.52
C LEU A 57 -13.84 11.40 16.02
N GLN A 58 -13.84 12.57 16.68
CA GLN A 58 -14.13 12.69 18.09
C GLN A 58 -15.58 12.29 18.42
N ALA A 59 -16.55 12.73 17.60
CA ALA A 59 -17.96 12.35 17.78
C ALA A 59 -18.16 10.82 17.70
N TRP A 60 -17.61 10.16 16.67
CA TRP A 60 -17.71 8.71 16.55
C TRP A 60 -16.93 7.94 17.62
N ARG A 61 -15.83 8.50 18.16
CA ARG A 61 -15.16 7.95 19.34
C ARG A 61 -16.07 8.00 20.57
N ALA A 62 -16.73 9.14 20.80
CA ALA A 62 -17.64 9.30 21.93
C ALA A 62 -18.84 8.36 21.82
N LEU A 63 -19.50 8.30 20.64
CA LEU A 63 -20.63 7.41 20.38
C LEU A 63 -20.30 5.94 20.59
N GLY A 64 -19.07 5.53 20.26
CA GLY A 64 -18.59 4.17 20.41
C GLY A 64 -17.85 3.87 21.73
N ARG A 65 -17.68 4.84 22.63
CA ARG A 65 -16.83 4.75 23.84
C ARG A 65 -15.39 4.29 23.52
N LEU A 66 -14.84 4.82 22.43
CA LEU A 66 -13.51 4.42 21.95
C LEU A 66 -12.41 5.26 22.58
N ARG A 67 -11.18 4.70 22.56
CA ARG A 67 -9.99 5.43 22.98
C ARG A 67 -9.69 6.60 22.04
N ALA A 68 -9.00 7.61 22.53
CA ALA A 68 -8.58 8.78 21.75
C ALA A 68 -7.72 8.42 20.52
N THR A 69 -7.00 7.30 20.58
CA THR A 69 -6.14 6.80 19.48
C THR A 69 -6.90 6.03 18.38
N ALA A 70 -8.22 5.79 18.55
CA ALA A 70 -9.01 5.17 17.49
C ALA A 70 -9.03 6.07 16.25
N PHE A 71 -8.91 5.47 15.05
CA PHE A 71 -8.90 6.13 13.73
C PHE A 71 -7.70 7.06 13.47
N THR A 72 -6.66 7.05 14.29
CA THR A 72 -5.47 7.87 14.06
C THR A 72 -4.56 7.21 13.02
N THR A 73 -4.18 8.01 12.01
CA THR A 73 -3.08 7.67 11.10
C THR A 73 -1.76 8.17 11.72
N PRO A 74 -0.64 7.44 11.60
CA PRO A 74 0.64 7.94 12.06
C PRO A 74 0.97 9.31 11.45
N GLU A 75 1.41 10.26 12.28
CA GLU A 75 1.69 11.66 11.87
C GLU A 75 2.68 11.80 10.72
N ARG A 76 3.63 10.84 10.59
CA ARG A 76 4.63 10.81 9.52
C ARG A 76 4.06 10.51 8.12
N ILE A 77 2.78 10.17 8.02
CA ILE A 77 2.12 9.74 6.79
C ILE A 77 0.96 10.67 6.53
N LEU A 78 0.98 11.35 5.39
CA LEU A 78 -0.14 12.17 4.93
C LEU A 78 -1.35 11.27 4.65
N ASP A 79 -2.53 11.70 5.08
CA ASP A 79 -3.77 10.94 4.93
C ASP A 79 -4.10 10.61 3.47
N GLU A 80 -3.69 11.47 2.54
CA GLU A 80 -3.89 11.35 1.09
C GLU A 80 -3.04 10.24 0.46
N GLU A 81 -1.92 9.87 1.09
CA GLU A 81 -1.00 8.84 0.61
C GLU A 81 -1.40 7.42 1.03
N VAL A 82 -2.44 7.27 1.84
CA VAL A 82 -2.84 5.99 2.40
C VAL A 82 -4.20 5.56 1.88
N THR A 83 -4.19 4.60 0.96
CA THR A 83 -5.43 4.03 0.41
C THR A 83 -6.13 3.12 1.43
N GLU A 84 -7.45 3.21 1.46
CA GLU A 84 -8.29 2.33 2.26
C GLU A 84 -8.34 0.92 1.66
N ARG A 85 -8.05 -0.08 2.48
CA ARG A 85 -8.06 -1.50 2.08
C ARG A 85 -8.96 -2.34 2.97
N ALA A 86 -9.37 -3.49 2.46
CA ALA A 86 -10.06 -4.49 3.26
C ALA A 86 -9.15 -5.00 4.38
N LEU A 87 -9.66 -5.07 5.60
CA LEU A 87 -8.98 -5.74 6.69
C LEU A 87 -9.16 -7.26 6.57
N CYS A 88 -8.21 -8.02 7.12
CA CYS A 88 -8.30 -9.47 7.14
C CYS A 88 -9.56 -9.94 7.86
N ARG A 89 -10.42 -10.71 7.19
CA ARG A 89 -11.68 -11.19 7.76
C ARG A 89 -11.50 -12.06 9.01
N HIS A 90 -10.40 -12.81 9.10
CA HIS A 90 -10.09 -13.54 10.33
C HIS A 90 -9.73 -12.61 11.50
N CYS A 91 -8.99 -11.51 11.22
CA CYS A 91 -8.71 -10.49 12.25
C CYS A 91 -10.00 -9.78 12.70
N THR A 92 -10.96 -9.61 11.78
CA THR A 92 -12.25 -8.95 12.02
C THR A 92 -13.37 -9.92 12.37
N ARG A 93 -13.05 -11.18 12.66
CA ARG A 93 -14.04 -12.23 13.04
C ARG A 93 -15.17 -12.37 12.01
N GLY A 94 -14.83 -12.34 10.71
CA GLY A 94 -15.78 -12.45 9.61
C GLY A 94 -16.41 -11.12 9.16
N GLU A 95 -16.32 -10.06 9.95
CA GLU A 95 -16.90 -8.77 9.59
C GLU A 95 -16.16 -8.09 8.43
N ARG A 96 -16.92 -7.40 7.58
CA ARG A 96 -16.37 -6.62 6.45
C ARG A 96 -15.94 -5.25 6.97
N ALA A 97 -14.69 -5.13 7.39
CA ALA A 97 -14.09 -3.88 7.82
C ALA A 97 -13.05 -3.38 6.81
N ARG A 98 -12.93 -2.07 6.70
CA ARG A 98 -11.91 -1.39 5.89
C ARG A 98 -11.04 -0.51 6.78
N GLY A 99 -9.81 -0.31 6.37
CA GLY A 99 -8.91 0.49 7.17
C GLY A 99 -7.70 0.97 6.41
N ARG A 100 -6.91 1.74 7.11
CA ARG A 100 -5.64 2.30 6.66
C ARG A 100 -4.54 1.67 7.49
N LEU A 101 -3.71 0.88 6.84
CA LEU A 101 -2.58 0.20 7.45
C LEU A 101 -1.34 0.44 6.59
N PRO A 102 -0.76 1.65 6.66
CA PRO A 102 0.34 2.07 5.78
C PRO A 102 1.57 1.15 5.88
N GLU A 103 1.82 0.60 7.07
CA GLU A 103 2.96 -0.28 7.35
C GLU A 103 2.73 -1.73 6.90
N LEU A 104 1.54 -2.05 6.39
CA LEU A 104 1.20 -3.38 5.91
C LEU A 104 1.03 -3.38 4.40
N GLY A 105 1.57 -4.41 3.75
CA GLY A 105 1.28 -4.72 2.36
C GLY A 105 -0.07 -5.42 2.21
N MET A 106 -0.13 -6.32 1.26
CA MET A 106 -1.37 -7.03 0.90
C MET A 106 -1.53 -8.39 1.61
N VAL A 107 -0.66 -8.72 2.57
CA VAL A 107 -0.72 -10.03 3.24
C VAL A 107 -0.89 -9.90 4.76
N CYS A 108 -1.92 -10.53 5.29
CA CYS A 108 -2.05 -10.75 6.72
C CYS A 108 -1.13 -11.91 7.17
N LEU A 109 0.04 -11.59 7.72
CA LEU A 109 1.01 -12.61 8.17
C LEU A 109 0.47 -13.51 9.29
N ARG A 110 -0.42 -12.97 10.15
CA ARG A 110 -1.04 -13.76 11.25
C ARG A 110 -1.90 -14.89 10.73
N HIS A 111 -2.69 -14.64 9.68
CA HIS A 111 -3.66 -15.60 9.14
C HIS A 111 -3.25 -16.09 7.75
N ARG A 112 -2.04 -15.72 7.27
CA ARG A 112 -1.49 -16.11 5.97
C ARG A 112 -2.49 -15.91 4.83
N ARG A 113 -3.12 -14.72 4.78
CA ARG A 113 -4.16 -14.41 3.80
C ARG A 113 -3.81 -13.21 2.96
N TRP A 114 -4.05 -13.32 1.67
CA TRP A 114 -4.08 -12.18 0.74
C TRP A 114 -5.30 -11.31 1.02
N LEU A 115 -5.11 -9.99 1.10
CA LEU A 115 -6.16 -9.02 1.45
C LEU A 115 -6.87 -8.43 0.22
N GLY A 116 -6.76 -9.07 -0.93
CA GLY A 116 -7.50 -8.72 -2.14
C GLY A 116 -9.01 -8.96 -2.02
N SER A 117 -9.71 -8.86 -3.14
CA SER A 117 -11.14 -9.13 -3.21
C SER A 117 -11.42 -10.12 -4.35
N PRO A 118 -11.66 -11.38 -4.02
CA PRO A 118 -11.80 -12.00 -2.68
C PRO A 118 -10.48 -12.14 -1.92
N GLN A 119 -10.56 -12.33 -0.59
CA GLN A 119 -9.40 -12.72 0.21
C GLN A 119 -9.12 -14.22 0.03
N VAL A 120 -7.86 -14.56 -0.27
CA VAL A 120 -7.46 -15.96 -0.50
C VAL A 120 -6.46 -16.44 0.55
N ASP A 121 -6.42 -17.74 0.76
CA ASP A 121 -5.46 -18.41 1.62
C ASP A 121 -4.09 -18.52 0.94
N LEU A 122 -3.02 -18.23 1.67
CA LEU A 122 -1.64 -18.27 1.19
C LEU A 122 -0.80 -19.35 1.88
N HIS A 123 -1.41 -20.32 2.60
CA HIS A 123 -0.65 -21.35 3.30
C HIS A 123 0.29 -22.13 2.37
N GLY A 124 -0.14 -22.41 1.16
CA GLY A 124 0.66 -23.07 0.13
C GLY A 124 1.64 -22.16 -0.64
N TYR A 125 1.64 -20.84 -0.40
CA TYR A 125 2.45 -19.89 -1.17
C TYR A 125 3.39 -19.06 -0.29
N HIS A 126 4.46 -19.72 0.18
CA HIS A 126 5.48 -19.10 1.03
C HIS A 126 6.13 -17.83 0.45
N PRO A 127 6.39 -17.70 -0.89
CA PRO A 127 6.99 -16.50 -1.47
C PRO A 127 6.24 -15.19 -1.14
N ALA A 128 4.91 -15.20 -1.13
CA ALA A 128 4.12 -14.01 -0.76
C ALA A 128 4.27 -13.63 0.72
N LEU A 129 4.44 -14.62 1.61
CA LEU A 129 4.69 -14.36 3.04
C LEU A 129 6.07 -13.76 3.27
N VAL A 130 7.07 -14.23 2.53
CA VAL A 130 8.45 -13.67 2.54
C VAL A 130 8.43 -12.24 2.01
N ALA A 131 7.74 -12.00 0.89
CA ALA A 131 7.62 -10.67 0.29
C ALA A 131 6.98 -9.68 1.27
N GLU A 132 5.92 -10.07 1.96
CA GLU A 132 5.28 -9.20 2.96
C GLU A 132 6.23 -8.86 4.12
N ARG A 133 7.02 -9.82 4.61
CA ARG A 133 8.05 -9.52 5.63
C ARG A 133 9.07 -8.55 5.10
N GLN A 134 9.55 -8.75 3.87
CA GLN A 134 10.50 -7.85 3.22
C GLN A 134 9.92 -6.45 3.02
N PHE A 135 8.63 -6.35 2.62
CA PHE A 135 7.95 -5.07 2.53
C PHE A 135 7.97 -4.34 3.88
N ARG A 136 7.55 -5.00 4.96
CA ARG A 136 7.47 -4.37 6.30
C ARG A 136 8.83 -3.96 6.84
N HIS A 137 9.85 -4.81 6.68
CA HIS A 137 11.18 -4.56 7.25
C HIS A 137 12.04 -3.61 6.43
N HIS A 138 11.89 -3.61 5.10
CA HIS A 138 12.80 -2.85 4.22
C HIS A 138 12.13 -1.66 3.53
N LEU A 139 10.85 -1.71 3.25
CA LEU A 139 10.13 -0.66 2.55
C LEU A 139 9.35 0.22 3.53
N ALA A 140 8.40 -0.35 4.26
CA ALA A 140 7.57 0.41 5.20
C ALA A 140 8.39 1.09 6.31
N ALA A 141 9.47 0.45 6.79
CA ALA A 141 10.39 1.05 7.74
C ALA A 141 11.10 2.32 7.21
N ARG A 142 11.16 2.49 5.89
CA ARG A 142 11.70 3.68 5.19
C ARG A 142 10.60 4.60 4.65
N ASN A 143 9.37 4.47 5.14
CA ASN A 143 8.19 5.20 4.67
C ASN A 143 7.80 4.94 3.20
N VAL A 144 8.23 3.83 2.61
CA VAL A 144 7.73 3.37 1.31
C VAL A 144 6.46 2.59 1.58
N LEU A 145 5.32 3.23 1.35
CA LEU A 145 4.00 2.66 1.58
C LEU A 145 3.59 1.73 0.44
N HIS A 146 2.56 0.91 0.67
CA HIS A 146 2.05 0.02 -0.36
C HIS A 146 1.56 0.76 -1.62
N ASP A 147 1.02 1.96 -1.45
CA ASP A 147 0.48 2.80 -2.53
C ASP A 147 1.49 3.84 -3.04
N SER A 148 2.73 3.85 -2.52
CA SER A 148 3.78 4.74 -3.00
C SER A 148 4.34 4.30 -4.35
N LEU A 149 4.92 5.24 -5.08
CA LEU A 149 5.33 5.05 -6.48
C LEU A 149 6.25 3.83 -6.70
N PRO A 150 7.25 3.49 -5.86
CA PRO A 150 8.04 2.28 -6.06
C PRO A 150 7.19 1.00 -6.05
N MET A 151 6.18 0.94 -5.19
CA MET A 151 5.27 -0.21 -5.13
C MET A 151 4.29 -0.22 -6.30
N LEU A 152 3.85 0.95 -6.80
CA LEU A 152 3.03 1.03 -8.00
C LEU A 152 3.80 0.59 -9.25
N ILE A 153 5.03 1.07 -9.43
CA ILE A 153 5.91 0.60 -10.50
C ILE A 153 6.20 -0.90 -10.36
N GLY A 154 6.48 -1.37 -9.14
CA GLY A 154 6.65 -2.79 -8.86
C GLY A 154 5.45 -3.63 -9.27
N ARG A 155 4.23 -3.15 -8.99
CA ARG A 155 2.98 -3.79 -9.40
C ARG A 155 2.84 -3.84 -10.92
N ASP A 156 3.15 -2.74 -11.59
CA ASP A 156 3.06 -2.67 -13.04
C ASP A 156 4.11 -3.56 -13.73
N CYS A 157 5.32 -3.68 -13.15
CA CYS A 157 6.34 -4.63 -13.61
C CYS A 157 5.96 -6.08 -13.33
N ALA A 158 5.30 -6.34 -12.20
CA ALA A 158 4.82 -7.67 -11.81
C ALA A 158 3.44 -8.01 -12.39
N ASN A 159 3.02 -7.32 -13.45
CA ASN A 159 1.79 -7.65 -14.18
C ASN A 159 1.85 -9.10 -14.68
N PRO A 160 0.79 -9.91 -14.50
CA PRO A 160 0.75 -11.29 -15.00
C PRO A 160 1.16 -11.45 -16.46
N ALA A 161 0.81 -10.49 -17.33
CA ALA A 161 1.19 -10.50 -18.74
C ALA A 161 2.69 -10.20 -18.98
N ILE A 162 3.41 -9.72 -17.96
CA ILE A 162 4.88 -9.51 -18.01
C ILE A 162 5.61 -10.72 -17.42
N ILE A 163 5.08 -11.27 -16.33
CA ILE A 163 5.63 -12.48 -15.68
C ILE A 163 5.50 -13.71 -16.59
N GLY A 164 4.46 -13.76 -17.44
CA GLY A 164 4.13 -14.87 -18.33
C GLY A 164 2.95 -15.69 -17.82
N HIS A 165 2.03 -16.01 -18.74
CA HIS A 165 0.83 -16.77 -18.41
C HIS A 165 1.14 -18.21 -17.97
N ASN A 166 2.14 -18.84 -18.58
CA ASN A 166 2.57 -20.19 -18.23
C ASN A 166 3.11 -20.25 -16.78
N GLU A 167 3.92 -19.28 -16.38
CA GLU A 167 4.41 -19.19 -14.99
C GLU A 167 3.26 -18.97 -14.00
N ILE A 168 2.31 -18.09 -14.34
CA ILE A 168 1.14 -17.84 -13.49
C ILE A 168 0.26 -19.10 -13.39
N ALA A 169 0.05 -19.81 -14.50
CA ALA A 169 -0.68 -21.08 -14.51
C ALA A 169 0.04 -22.12 -13.62
N HIS A 170 1.34 -22.28 -13.79
CA HIS A 170 2.15 -23.17 -12.98
C HIS A 170 2.06 -22.86 -11.47
N ARG A 171 2.15 -21.58 -11.08
CA ARG A 171 1.99 -21.16 -9.68
C ARG A 171 0.59 -21.47 -9.16
N ARG A 172 -0.44 -21.23 -9.98
CA ARG A 172 -1.84 -21.53 -9.65
C ARG A 172 -2.03 -23.01 -9.37
N ASP A 173 -1.55 -23.87 -10.26
CA ASP A 173 -1.70 -25.33 -10.15
C ASP A 173 -1.04 -25.88 -8.88
N ARG A 174 0.13 -25.31 -8.53
CA ARG A 174 0.84 -25.71 -7.31
C ARG A 174 0.25 -25.20 -6.01
N THR A 175 -0.54 -24.13 -6.06
CA THR A 175 -0.98 -23.42 -4.82
C THR A 175 -2.51 -23.35 -4.70
N SER A 176 -3.24 -23.65 -5.76
CA SER A 176 -4.69 -23.44 -5.87
C SER A 176 -5.13 -21.98 -5.66
N ILE A 177 -4.21 -21.03 -5.84
CA ILE A 177 -4.50 -19.59 -5.71
C ILE A 177 -4.89 -19.03 -7.07
N ASN A 178 -6.13 -18.53 -7.18
CA ASN A 178 -6.66 -17.99 -8.42
C ASN A 178 -6.42 -16.48 -8.60
N ASP A 179 -5.99 -15.76 -7.56
CA ASP A 179 -5.68 -14.33 -7.64
C ASP A 179 -4.26 -14.13 -8.21
N PRO A 180 -4.12 -13.64 -9.46
CA PRO A 180 -2.81 -13.49 -10.09
C PRO A 180 -1.95 -12.43 -9.39
N TRP A 181 -2.54 -11.41 -8.77
CA TRP A 181 -1.81 -10.40 -8.01
C TRP A 181 -1.19 -10.96 -6.73
N ALA A 182 -1.85 -11.91 -6.09
CA ALA A 182 -1.26 -12.65 -4.97
C ALA A 182 -0.05 -13.46 -5.41
N LEU A 183 -0.12 -14.07 -6.62
CA LEU A 183 0.96 -14.90 -7.19
C LEU A 183 2.16 -14.08 -7.67
N THR A 184 1.97 -12.79 -8.04
CA THR A 184 3.05 -11.91 -8.52
C THR A 184 3.51 -10.88 -7.47
N TYR A 185 2.93 -10.89 -6.29
CA TYR A 185 3.32 -10.01 -5.19
C TYR A 185 4.81 -10.08 -4.81
N PRO A 186 5.46 -11.25 -4.85
CA PRO A 186 6.91 -11.33 -4.60
C PRO A 186 7.74 -10.47 -5.54
N GLU A 187 7.43 -10.48 -6.83
CA GLU A 187 8.12 -9.67 -7.85
C GLU A 187 7.82 -8.18 -7.66
N GLN A 188 6.59 -7.81 -7.33
CA GLN A 188 6.22 -6.43 -7.00
C GLN A 188 7.13 -5.87 -5.90
N VAL A 189 7.26 -6.60 -4.79
CA VAL A 189 8.08 -6.17 -3.65
C VAL A 189 9.57 -6.13 -3.99
N LYS A 190 10.08 -7.10 -4.77
CA LYS A 190 11.49 -7.11 -5.20
C LYS A 190 11.82 -5.91 -6.09
N ILE A 191 10.95 -5.56 -7.05
CA ILE A 191 11.14 -4.36 -7.91
C ILE A 191 11.07 -3.09 -7.05
N ALA A 192 10.13 -2.97 -6.15
CA ALA A 192 10.07 -1.83 -5.25
C ALA A 192 11.34 -1.69 -4.38
N ARG A 193 11.89 -2.82 -3.90
CA ARG A 193 13.17 -2.84 -3.20
C ARG A 193 14.34 -2.44 -4.09
N LEU A 194 14.34 -2.87 -5.35
CA LEU A 194 15.35 -2.44 -6.33
C LEU A 194 15.31 -0.91 -6.49
N LEU A 195 14.13 -0.35 -6.72
CA LEU A 195 13.89 1.08 -6.89
C LEU A 195 14.13 1.94 -5.63
N THR A 196 14.38 1.31 -4.49
CA THR A 196 14.70 1.99 -3.21
C THR A 196 16.08 1.62 -2.67
N ARG A 197 16.88 0.88 -3.45
CA ARG A 197 18.23 0.45 -3.08
C ARG A 197 19.24 1.55 -3.43
N PRO A 198 19.95 2.17 -2.44
CA PRO A 198 20.85 3.30 -2.70
C PRO A 198 21.95 2.97 -3.72
N THR A 199 22.56 1.78 -3.64
CA THR A 199 23.63 1.37 -4.57
C THR A 199 23.13 1.26 -6.02
N PHE A 200 21.91 0.81 -6.25
CA PHE A 200 21.32 0.76 -7.59
C PHE A 200 20.98 2.18 -8.08
N LEU A 201 20.25 2.93 -7.27
CA LEU A 201 19.86 4.28 -7.64
C LEU A 201 21.05 5.21 -7.81
N GLY A 202 22.10 5.08 -6.96
CA GLY A 202 23.31 5.87 -7.06
C GLY A 202 23.93 5.83 -8.46
N ILE A 203 23.95 4.64 -9.09
CA ILE A 203 24.52 4.42 -10.42
C ILE A 203 23.49 4.74 -11.52
N VAL A 204 22.29 4.14 -11.43
CA VAL A 204 21.32 4.19 -12.53
C VAL A 204 20.70 5.59 -12.75
N THR A 205 20.76 6.45 -11.73
CA THR A 205 20.30 7.84 -11.83
C THR A 205 21.43 8.86 -11.87
N ASP A 206 22.70 8.43 -11.95
CA ASP A 206 23.83 9.35 -12.05
C ASP A 206 23.94 9.89 -13.48
N PRO A 207 23.83 11.22 -13.66
CA PRO A 207 23.94 11.83 -14.98
C PRO A 207 25.34 11.75 -15.59
N ASP A 208 26.39 11.47 -14.81
CA ASP A 208 27.76 11.35 -15.27
C ASP A 208 28.10 9.92 -15.73
N VAL A 209 27.25 8.93 -15.42
CA VAL A 209 27.39 7.56 -15.93
C VAL A 209 26.74 7.45 -17.30
N ASP A 210 27.42 6.77 -18.22
CA ASP A 210 26.93 6.54 -19.59
C ASP A 210 25.53 5.90 -19.59
N GLU A 211 24.69 6.36 -20.51
CA GLU A 211 23.28 5.92 -20.59
C GLU A 211 23.17 4.42 -20.87
N THR A 212 24.03 3.88 -21.75
CA THR A 212 24.06 2.46 -22.10
C THR A 212 24.43 1.61 -20.88
N GLN A 213 25.41 2.07 -20.09
CA GLN A 213 25.80 1.38 -18.85
C GLN A 213 24.68 1.38 -17.82
N ARG A 214 23.98 2.51 -17.63
CA ARG A 214 22.84 2.63 -16.73
C ARG A 214 21.69 1.71 -17.18
N HIS A 215 21.37 1.70 -18.47
CA HIS A 215 20.33 0.83 -19.04
C HIS A 215 20.69 -0.66 -18.89
N THR A 216 21.94 -1.03 -19.18
CA THR A 216 22.43 -2.40 -19.02
C THR A 216 22.32 -2.87 -17.56
N LEU A 217 22.68 -1.99 -16.61
CA LEU A 217 22.49 -2.28 -15.18
C LEU A 217 21.02 -2.50 -14.83
N ALA A 218 20.12 -1.62 -15.31
CA ALA A 218 18.69 -1.76 -15.05
C ALA A 218 18.14 -3.08 -15.61
N THR A 219 18.51 -3.42 -16.85
CA THR A 219 18.11 -4.69 -17.51
C THR A 219 18.56 -5.89 -16.68
N ARG A 220 19.85 -5.96 -16.36
CA ARG A 220 20.41 -7.07 -15.58
C ARG A 220 19.75 -7.25 -14.20
N GLU A 221 19.47 -6.16 -13.51
CA GLU A 221 18.85 -6.24 -12.18
C GLU A 221 17.37 -6.62 -12.25
N VAL A 222 16.65 -6.17 -13.30
CA VAL A 222 15.26 -6.58 -13.53
C VAL A 222 15.18 -8.06 -13.93
N GLU A 223 16.05 -8.54 -14.79
CA GLU A 223 16.09 -9.95 -15.23
C GLU A 223 16.38 -10.93 -14.09
N LYS A 224 17.13 -10.52 -13.07
CA LYS A 224 17.29 -11.31 -11.84
C LYS A 224 15.97 -11.50 -11.07
N ILE A 225 15.01 -10.57 -11.23
CA ILE A 225 13.71 -10.60 -10.54
C ILE A 225 12.66 -11.27 -11.41
N ILE A 226 12.67 -10.96 -12.71
CA ILE A 226 11.74 -11.47 -13.73
C ILE A 226 12.61 -12.11 -14.83
N PRO A 227 13.00 -13.40 -14.67
CA PRO A 227 13.81 -14.08 -15.65
C PRO A 227 13.13 -14.19 -17.01
N ALA A 228 13.91 -14.09 -18.09
CA ALA A 228 13.40 -14.35 -19.43
C ALA A 228 12.95 -15.82 -19.53
N ARG A 229 11.74 -16.03 -20.04
CA ARG A 229 11.09 -17.31 -20.31
C ARG A 229 10.27 -17.17 -21.58
N ASP A 230 9.77 -18.25 -22.15
CA ASP A 230 9.11 -18.27 -23.48
C ASP A 230 7.99 -17.23 -23.61
N ASP A 231 7.17 -17.02 -22.58
CA ASP A 231 6.05 -16.08 -22.56
C ASP A 231 6.20 -14.91 -21.58
N ALA A 232 7.37 -14.79 -20.94
CA ALA A 232 7.71 -13.65 -20.08
C ALA A 232 8.27 -12.48 -20.89
N HIS A 233 7.97 -11.27 -20.44
CA HIS A 233 8.41 -10.05 -21.11
C HIS A 233 9.22 -9.14 -20.18
N PRO A 234 10.40 -9.57 -19.66
CA PRO A 234 11.20 -8.79 -18.72
C PRO A 234 11.60 -7.41 -19.27
N TRP A 235 11.74 -7.27 -20.61
CA TRP A 235 12.02 -6.00 -21.24
C TRP A 235 10.93 -4.93 -20.98
N ARG A 236 9.66 -5.33 -20.84
CA ARG A 236 8.57 -4.40 -20.46
C ARG A 236 8.74 -3.90 -19.03
N ALA A 237 9.17 -4.76 -18.11
CA ALA A 237 9.48 -4.35 -16.75
C ALA A 237 10.72 -3.45 -16.72
N THR A 238 11.77 -3.78 -17.51
CA THR A 238 12.96 -2.95 -17.68
C THR A 238 12.58 -1.55 -18.17
N ASN A 239 11.75 -1.43 -19.20
CA ASN A 239 11.30 -0.13 -19.71
C ASN A 239 10.59 0.71 -18.64
N ARG A 240 9.76 0.10 -17.77
CA ARG A 240 9.09 0.84 -16.68
C ARG A 240 10.08 1.31 -15.62
N VAL A 241 11.01 0.45 -15.21
CA VAL A 241 12.09 0.81 -14.29
C VAL A 241 12.96 1.90 -14.91
N TRP A 242 13.32 1.76 -16.18
CA TRP A 242 14.12 2.73 -16.93
C TRP A 242 13.45 4.10 -16.99
N THR A 243 12.16 4.16 -17.38
CA THR A 243 11.41 5.42 -17.41
C THR A 243 11.43 6.11 -16.05
N ALA A 244 11.18 5.38 -14.98
CA ALA A 244 11.19 5.94 -13.63
C ALA A 244 12.58 6.48 -13.26
N THR A 245 13.66 5.75 -13.56
CA THR A 245 15.03 6.17 -13.24
C THR A 245 15.53 7.31 -14.13
N THR A 246 15.07 7.41 -15.38
CA THR A 246 15.37 8.52 -16.29
C THR A 246 14.78 9.84 -15.77
N HIS A 247 13.55 9.82 -15.25
CA HIS A 247 12.98 11.00 -14.59
C HIS A 247 13.80 11.45 -13.37
N LEU A 248 14.30 10.50 -12.58
CA LEU A 248 15.16 10.81 -11.44
C LEU A 248 16.51 11.39 -11.89
N THR A 249 17.08 10.86 -12.97
CA THR A 249 18.33 11.37 -13.56
C THR A 249 18.17 12.82 -14.00
N ALA A 250 17.09 13.14 -14.72
CA ALA A 250 16.79 14.51 -15.13
C ALA A 250 16.72 15.46 -13.94
N ARG A 251 16.00 15.08 -12.89
CA ARG A 251 15.90 15.89 -11.66
C ARG A 251 17.24 16.05 -10.94
N ARG A 252 18.07 15.01 -10.88
CA ARG A 252 19.43 15.13 -10.32
C ARG A 252 20.30 16.08 -11.13
N ARG A 253 20.20 16.06 -12.46
CA ARG A 253 20.89 16.99 -13.35
C ARG A 253 20.45 18.44 -13.09
N ASP A 254 19.13 18.67 -13.05
CA ASP A 254 18.58 20.01 -12.79
C ASP A 254 19.00 20.52 -11.41
N ALA A 255 18.96 19.69 -10.38
CA ALA A 255 19.40 20.04 -9.04
C ALA A 255 20.89 20.44 -8.98
N ARG A 256 21.76 19.75 -9.74
CA ARG A 256 23.19 20.10 -9.83
C ARG A 256 23.39 21.44 -10.56
N ILE A 257 22.65 21.67 -11.65
CA ILE A 257 22.77 22.92 -12.44
C ILE A 257 22.31 24.14 -11.63
N HIS A 258 21.18 24.01 -10.93
CA HIS A 258 20.54 25.12 -10.25
C HIS A 258 20.85 25.22 -8.75
N GLY A 259 21.66 24.31 -8.21
CA GLY A 259 21.98 24.27 -6.77
C GLY A 259 20.75 24.05 -5.88
N THR A 260 19.64 23.54 -6.44
CA THR A 260 18.38 23.37 -5.72
C THR A 260 18.32 21.99 -5.05
N PRO A 261 17.87 21.90 -3.78
CA PRO A 261 17.67 20.59 -3.18
C PRO A 261 16.58 19.84 -3.94
N ILE A 262 16.82 18.54 -4.17
CA ILE A 262 15.83 17.65 -4.79
C ILE A 262 14.64 17.54 -3.82
N ARG A 263 13.66 18.41 -3.96
CA ARG A 263 12.39 18.31 -3.24
C ARG A 263 11.48 17.39 -4.01
N ASP A 264 11.40 16.14 -3.57
CA ASP A 264 10.50 15.17 -4.17
C ASP A 264 9.56 14.60 -3.12
N THR A 265 8.33 15.11 -3.11
CA THR A 265 7.25 14.58 -2.28
C THR A 265 6.77 13.21 -2.76
N TYR A 266 6.96 12.90 -4.05
CA TYR A 266 6.58 11.61 -4.64
C TYR A 266 7.63 10.51 -4.43
N TYR A 267 8.91 10.89 -4.31
CA TYR A 267 10.03 9.98 -4.13
C TYR A 267 10.73 10.29 -2.82
N ASN A 268 10.19 9.84 -1.70
CA ASN A 268 10.97 9.76 -0.45
C ASN A 268 12.27 8.94 -0.64
N ILE A 269 12.45 8.37 -1.82
CA ILE A 269 13.61 7.63 -2.31
C ILE A 269 14.85 8.52 -2.41
N LEU A 270 14.71 9.77 -2.87
CA LEU A 270 15.85 10.67 -3.06
C LEU A 270 16.43 11.20 -1.74
N ARG A 271 15.74 11.04 -0.62
CA ARG A 271 16.31 11.27 0.71
C ARG A 271 17.26 10.15 1.15
N LEU A 272 17.33 9.06 0.40
CA LEU A 272 18.16 7.90 0.68
C LEU A 272 19.46 7.87 -0.14
N ILE A 273 19.65 8.82 -1.05
CA ILE A 273 20.84 9.04 -1.88
C ILE A 273 21.49 10.37 -1.48
#